data_37084fce3e5172f4570f03c20e47c187
#
_entry.id   37084fce3e5172f4570f03c20e47c187
#
_cell.length_a   1.000
_cell.length_b   1.000
_cell.length_c   1.000
_cell.angle_alpha   90.00
_cell.angle_beta   90.00
_cell.angle_gamma   90.00
#
_symmetry.space_group_name_H-M   'P 1'
#
loop_
_entity.id
_entity.type
_entity.pdbx_description
1 polymer ?
#
loop_
_entity_poly.entity_id
_entity_poly.type
_entity_poly.pdbx_seq_one_letter_code
_entity_poly.pdbx_strand_id
1 'polypeptide(L)'
;MRTNFTNRIYYSPLGNGGSKVIPVLRIFDYSKAIEFYIDWLGFKVEWEHHFEENTPVYMEVTKGDISFHLSEHHGDGTPGTHVFIWCNGVEAYHTELINKKYKYNRPGIEETFYGALAFTVNDPFNNKISFNEKLPDKKEGS
;
A
#
# COMPACT_ATOMS: atom_id res chain seq x y z
N MET A 1 -19.28 -37.28 0.03
CA MET A 1 -18.10 -37.92 0.65
C MET A 1 -17.46 -36.96 1.62
N ARG A 2 -17.12 -37.48 2.78
CA ARG A 2 -16.49 -36.62 3.79
C ARG A 2 -15.04 -36.31 3.42
N THR A 3 -14.64 -35.07 3.55
CA THR A 3 -13.25 -34.64 3.35
C THR A 3 -12.36 -35.27 4.42
N ASN A 4 -11.22 -35.80 3.99
CA ASN A 4 -10.22 -36.28 4.92
C ASN A 4 -9.45 -35.12 5.51
N PHE A 5 -9.64 -34.84 6.79
CA PHE A 5 -8.98 -33.69 7.45
C PHE A 5 -7.47 -33.85 7.51
N THR A 6 -6.93 -35.05 7.47
CA THR A 6 -5.48 -35.24 7.46
C THR A 6 -4.84 -34.68 6.21
N ASN A 7 -5.55 -34.73 5.08
CA ASN A 7 -5.04 -34.19 3.82
C ASN A 7 -4.98 -32.67 3.81
N ARG A 8 -5.73 -32.00 4.69
CA ARG A 8 -5.71 -30.54 4.79
C ARG A 8 -4.37 -30.01 5.28
N ILE A 9 -3.60 -30.81 6.01
CA ILE A 9 -2.27 -30.43 6.48
C ILE A 9 -1.32 -30.28 5.30
N TYR A 10 -1.46 -31.11 4.28
CA TYR A 10 -0.58 -31.13 3.12
C TYR A 10 -1.13 -30.37 1.93
N TYR A 11 -2.43 -30.15 1.91
CA TYR A 11 -3.11 -29.48 0.83
C TYR A 11 -4.05 -28.42 1.39
N SER A 12 -3.49 -27.24 1.66
CA SER A 12 -4.26 -26.12 2.15
C SER A 12 -4.49 -25.14 1.00
N PRO A 13 -5.74 -24.98 0.55
CA PRO A 13 -6.04 -23.95 -0.43
C PRO A 13 -5.55 -22.61 0.10
N LEU A 14 -4.92 -21.83 -0.77
CA LEU A 14 -4.37 -20.50 -0.47
C LEU A 14 -3.11 -20.50 0.42
N GLY A 15 -2.68 -21.68 0.92
CA GLY A 15 -1.61 -21.75 1.91
C GLY A 15 -0.20 -22.04 1.40
N ASN A 16 -0.02 -22.41 0.14
CA ASN A 16 1.25 -22.91 -0.39
C ASN A 16 2.02 -21.93 -1.23
N GLY A 17 1.95 -20.64 -0.91
CA GLY A 17 2.61 -19.60 -1.68
C GLY A 17 1.79 -19.20 -2.90
N GLY A 18 2.24 -18.16 -3.59
CA GLY A 18 1.54 -17.65 -4.76
C GLY A 18 0.34 -16.77 -4.46
N SER A 19 -0.07 -16.66 -3.19
CA SER A 19 -1.15 -15.76 -2.80
C SER A 19 -0.61 -14.37 -2.55
N LYS A 20 -1.37 -13.36 -2.96
CA LYS A 20 -1.01 -11.97 -2.76
C LYS A 20 -2.27 -11.20 -2.40
N VAL A 21 -2.18 -10.37 -1.38
CA VAL A 21 -3.28 -9.49 -1.00
C VAL A 21 -3.05 -8.14 -1.64
N ILE A 22 -4.05 -7.65 -2.35
CA ILE A 22 -3.98 -6.33 -2.97
C ILE A 22 -5.12 -5.49 -2.42
N PRO A 23 -4.83 -4.43 -1.65
CA PRO A 23 -5.88 -3.55 -1.19
C PRO A 23 -6.45 -2.75 -2.35
N VAL A 24 -7.77 -2.55 -2.30
CA VAL A 24 -8.47 -1.71 -3.26
C VAL A 24 -8.80 -0.41 -2.54
N LEU A 25 -8.21 0.69 -3.02
CA LEU A 25 -8.37 2.00 -2.41
C LEU A 25 -9.32 2.83 -3.24
N ARG A 26 -10.27 3.49 -2.58
CA ARG A 26 -11.21 4.37 -3.24
C ARG A 26 -10.56 5.70 -3.56
N ILE A 27 -10.66 6.12 -4.82
CA ILE A 27 -10.22 7.43 -5.29
C ILE A 27 -11.40 8.15 -5.92
N PHE A 28 -11.32 9.48 -6.00
CA PHE A 28 -12.41 10.30 -6.55
C PHE A 28 -11.96 11.19 -7.70
N ASP A 29 -10.66 11.23 -8.00
CA ASP A 29 -10.11 12.10 -9.04
C ASP A 29 -8.86 11.45 -9.60
N TYR A 30 -8.91 11.08 -10.88
CA TYR A 30 -7.81 10.40 -11.54
C TYR A 30 -6.52 11.21 -11.53
N SER A 31 -6.61 12.50 -11.86
CA SER A 31 -5.41 13.36 -11.95
C SER A 31 -4.73 13.51 -10.61
N LYS A 32 -5.50 13.66 -9.53
CA LYS A 32 -4.94 13.74 -8.18
C LYS A 32 -4.34 12.43 -7.72
N ALA A 33 -4.93 11.31 -8.13
CA ALA A 33 -4.38 9.99 -7.83
C ALA A 33 -3.03 9.79 -8.53
N ILE A 34 -2.92 10.16 -9.81
CA ILE A 34 -1.66 10.09 -10.55
C ILE A 34 -0.60 10.98 -9.90
N GLU A 35 -0.95 12.20 -9.55
CA GLU A 35 -0.01 13.11 -8.87
C GLU A 35 0.55 12.49 -7.59
N PHE A 36 -0.33 11.91 -6.78
CA PHE A 36 0.07 11.34 -5.49
C PHE A 36 0.82 10.01 -5.64
N TYR A 37 0.22 9.03 -6.32
CA TYR A 37 0.75 7.67 -6.35
C TYR A 37 1.91 7.51 -7.34
N ILE A 38 1.85 8.17 -8.48
CA ILE A 38 2.86 8.02 -9.52
C ILE A 38 3.95 9.07 -9.39
N ASP A 39 3.57 10.34 -9.41
CA ASP A 39 4.55 11.42 -9.43
C ASP A 39 5.28 11.55 -8.10
N TRP A 40 4.55 11.48 -6.99
CA TRP A 40 5.18 11.66 -5.68
C TRP A 40 5.66 10.35 -5.07
N LEU A 41 4.77 9.37 -4.85
CA LEU A 41 5.17 8.10 -4.23
C LEU A 41 6.10 7.26 -5.12
N GLY A 42 6.10 7.48 -6.43
CA GLY A 42 6.98 6.77 -7.33
C GLY A 42 6.49 5.38 -7.72
N PHE A 43 5.20 5.11 -7.57
CA PHE A 43 4.61 3.88 -8.09
C PHE A 43 4.47 3.99 -9.60
N LYS A 44 4.35 2.87 -10.27
CA LYS A 44 4.07 2.83 -11.71
C LYS A 44 2.68 2.26 -11.96
N VAL A 45 2.06 2.69 -13.05
CA VAL A 45 0.79 2.14 -13.49
C VAL A 45 1.08 0.83 -14.23
N GLU A 46 0.54 -0.28 -13.72
CA GLU A 46 0.65 -1.57 -14.41
C GLU A 46 -0.39 -1.68 -15.50
N TRP A 47 -1.61 -1.27 -15.22
CA TRP A 47 -2.70 -1.24 -16.17
C TRP A 47 -3.81 -0.33 -15.67
N GLU A 48 -4.62 0.15 -16.61
CA GLU A 48 -5.82 0.93 -16.34
C GLU A 48 -6.98 0.34 -17.15
N HIS A 49 -8.16 0.36 -16.54
CA HIS A 49 -9.36 -0.05 -17.22
C HIS A 49 -10.41 1.05 -17.12
N HIS A 50 -10.91 1.48 -18.29
CA HIS A 50 -12.01 2.41 -18.44
C HIS A 50 -13.12 1.65 -19.15
N PHE A 51 -14.25 1.47 -18.48
CA PHE A 51 -15.35 0.68 -19.07
C PHE A 51 -15.96 1.35 -20.29
N GLU A 52 -16.00 2.69 -20.26
CA GLU A 52 -16.44 3.52 -21.38
C GLU A 52 -15.69 4.85 -21.30
N GLU A 53 -15.77 5.67 -22.33
CA GLU A 53 -15.19 7.00 -22.32
C GLU A 53 -15.82 7.84 -21.20
N ASN A 54 -14.99 8.53 -20.42
CA ASN A 54 -15.40 9.34 -19.27
C ASN A 54 -16.05 8.55 -18.12
N THR A 55 -15.81 7.25 -18.07
CA THR A 55 -16.30 6.42 -16.97
C THR A 55 -15.27 6.30 -15.85
N PRO A 56 -15.69 5.83 -14.66
CA PRO A 56 -14.75 5.57 -13.57
C PRO A 56 -13.63 4.65 -13.99
N VAL A 57 -12.42 4.96 -13.50
CA VAL A 57 -11.24 4.14 -13.76
C VAL A 57 -11.06 3.09 -12.66
N TYR A 58 -10.50 1.95 -13.06
CA TYR A 58 -9.97 0.94 -12.16
C TYR A 58 -8.56 0.64 -12.62
N MET A 59 -7.58 0.74 -11.73
CA MET A 59 -6.18 0.63 -12.13
C MET A 59 -5.34 -0.08 -11.08
N GLU A 60 -4.23 -0.65 -11.52
CA GLU A 60 -3.22 -1.19 -10.61
C GLU A 60 -1.97 -0.33 -10.66
N VAL A 61 -1.44 -0.01 -9.47
CA VAL A 61 -0.18 0.68 -9.31
C VAL A 61 0.74 -0.15 -8.44
N THR A 62 2.03 -0.17 -8.78
CA THR A 62 3.00 -1.01 -8.09
C THR A 62 4.31 -0.27 -7.81
N LYS A 63 4.97 -0.66 -6.74
CA LYS A 63 6.33 -0.27 -6.42
C LYS A 63 6.99 -1.43 -5.68
N GLY A 64 8.02 -2.03 -6.30
CA GLY A 64 8.60 -3.25 -5.75
C GLY A 64 7.54 -4.34 -5.60
N ASP A 65 7.42 -4.90 -4.42
CA ASP A 65 6.43 -5.94 -4.13
C ASP A 65 5.08 -5.40 -3.67
N ILE A 66 4.95 -4.07 -3.62
CA ILE A 66 3.72 -3.42 -3.16
C ILE A 66 2.81 -3.19 -4.36
N SER A 67 1.54 -3.56 -4.21
CA SER A 67 0.52 -3.32 -5.23
C SER A 67 -0.73 -2.77 -4.57
N PHE A 68 -1.33 -1.79 -5.23
CA PHE A 68 -2.66 -1.28 -4.88
C PHE A 68 -3.52 -1.28 -6.12
N HIS A 69 -4.80 -1.56 -5.93
CA HIS A 69 -5.79 -1.20 -6.93
C HIS A 69 -6.43 0.13 -6.51
N LEU A 70 -6.56 1.03 -7.44
CA LEU A 70 -7.19 2.33 -7.23
C LEU A 70 -8.48 2.35 -8.03
N SER A 71 -9.59 2.65 -7.38
CA SER A 71 -10.89 2.58 -8.03
C SER A 71 -11.72 3.82 -7.80
N GLU A 72 -12.25 4.39 -8.91
CA GLU A 72 -13.23 5.45 -8.85
C GLU A 72 -14.66 4.89 -8.75
N HIS A 73 -14.84 3.57 -8.79
CA HIS A 73 -16.17 2.96 -8.78
C HIS A 73 -16.82 3.07 -7.42
N HIS A 74 -18.06 3.51 -7.40
CA HIS A 74 -18.88 3.55 -6.20
C HIS A 74 -19.04 2.14 -5.64
N GLY A 75 -18.77 1.99 -4.37
CA GLY A 75 -18.86 0.69 -3.71
C GLY A 75 -17.56 -0.10 -3.65
N ASP A 76 -16.53 0.32 -4.37
CA ASP A 76 -15.21 -0.30 -4.29
C ASP A 76 -14.39 0.38 -3.20
N GLY A 77 -14.25 -0.30 -2.07
CA GLY A 77 -13.56 0.28 -0.93
C GLY A 77 -14.33 1.42 -0.28
N THR A 78 -13.83 1.89 0.83
CA THR A 78 -14.38 3.05 1.53
C THR A 78 -13.30 4.09 1.72
N PRO A 79 -13.63 5.38 1.66
CA PRO A 79 -12.66 6.42 1.99
C PRO A 79 -12.16 6.25 3.42
N GLY A 80 -10.89 6.60 3.65
CA GLY A 80 -10.31 6.52 4.97
C GLY A 80 -9.66 5.17 5.30
N THR A 81 -9.46 4.32 4.31
CA THR A 81 -8.76 3.04 4.50
C THR A 81 -7.32 3.27 4.95
N HIS A 82 -6.85 2.46 5.90
CA HIS A 82 -5.46 2.48 6.35
C HIS A 82 -4.77 1.20 5.90
N VAL A 83 -3.65 1.36 5.18
CA VAL A 83 -2.82 0.24 4.75
C VAL A 83 -1.51 0.31 5.51
N PHE A 84 -1.17 -0.77 6.20
CA PHE A 84 0.08 -0.91 6.93
C PHE A 84 1.02 -1.80 6.12
N ILE A 85 2.23 -1.33 5.86
CA ILE A 85 3.20 -2.05 5.03
C ILE A 85 4.48 -2.28 5.83
N TRP A 86 4.93 -3.53 5.86
CA TRP A 86 6.29 -3.86 6.27
C TRP A 86 7.19 -3.80 5.06
N CYS A 87 8.27 -3.03 5.12
CA CYS A 87 9.19 -2.89 4.00
C CYS A 87 10.60 -2.53 4.50
N ASN A 88 11.54 -2.43 3.60
CA ASN A 88 12.91 -2.03 3.90
C ASN A 88 13.21 -0.70 3.26
N GLY A 89 14.23 0.00 3.77
CA GLY A 89 14.67 1.26 3.17
C GLY A 89 13.76 2.44 3.48
N VAL A 90 13.06 2.41 4.60
CA VAL A 90 12.08 3.44 4.98
C VAL A 90 12.74 4.81 5.10
N GLU A 91 13.92 4.90 5.73
CA GLU A 91 14.60 6.19 5.88
C GLU A 91 14.98 6.80 4.53
N ALA A 92 15.54 5.98 3.64
CA ALA A 92 15.92 6.45 2.31
C ALA A 92 14.71 6.89 1.50
N TYR A 93 13.63 6.13 1.59
CA TYR A 93 12.38 6.46 0.89
C TYR A 93 11.76 7.75 1.43
N HIS A 94 11.76 7.91 2.76
CA HIS A 94 11.29 9.15 3.39
C HIS A 94 12.08 10.35 2.87
N THR A 95 13.41 10.24 2.83
CA THR A 95 14.28 11.32 2.32
C THR A 95 13.94 11.64 0.87
N GLU A 96 13.77 10.63 0.03
CA GLU A 96 13.39 10.82 -1.37
C GLU A 96 12.07 11.60 -1.49
N LEU A 97 11.06 11.21 -0.71
CA LEU A 97 9.75 11.86 -0.75
C LEU A 97 9.81 13.31 -0.26
N ILE A 98 10.52 13.58 0.82
CA ILE A 98 10.67 14.94 1.35
C ILE A 98 11.38 15.82 0.32
N ASN A 99 12.39 15.30 -0.37
CA ASN A 99 13.15 16.07 -1.36
C ASN A 99 12.33 16.44 -2.60
N LYS A 100 11.23 15.74 -2.86
CA LYS A 100 10.32 16.10 -3.95
C LYS A 100 9.49 17.35 -3.65
N LYS A 101 9.46 17.79 -2.40
CA LYS A 101 8.77 19.01 -1.96
C LYS A 101 7.29 19.07 -2.35
N TYR A 102 6.60 17.95 -2.19
CA TYR A 102 5.18 17.86 -2.47
C TYR A 102 4.40 18.66 -1.42
N LYS A 103 3.67 19.67 -1.86
CA LYS A 103 3.05 20.64 -0.93
C LYS A 103 1.95 20.07 -0.04
N TYR A 104 1.41 18.91 -0.39
CA TYR A 104 0.27 18.34 0.34
C TYR A 104 0.67 17.27 1.36
N ASN A 105 1.92 16.85 1.39
CA ASN A 105 2.38 15.83 2.32
C ASN A 105 3.82 16.08 2.75
N ARG A 106 4.00 16.19 4.06
CA ARG A 106 5.33 16.28 4.66
C ARG A 106 5.39 15.33 5.86
N PRO A 107 5.42 14.01 5.59
CA PRO A 107 5.35 13.04 6.68
C PRO A 107 6.59 13.12 7.56
N GLY A 108 6.37 13.05 8.87
CA GLY A 108 7.45 12.88 9.83
C GLY A 108 7.81 11.42 9.95
N ILE A 109 9.11 11.13 10.15
CA ILE A 109 9.57 9.78 10.41
C ILE A 109 9.78 9.59 11.90
N GLU A 110 9.41 8.44 12.44
CA GLU A 110 9.49 8.18 13.88
C GLU A 110 9.81 6.73 14.18
N GLU A 111 10.34 6.51 15.40
CA GLU A 111 10.41 5.17 15.94
C GLU A 111 9.11 4.88 16.66
N THR A 112 8.48 3.75 16.34
CA THR A 112 7.18 3.39 16.90
C THR A 112 7.32 2.57 18.17
N PHE A 113 6.21 2.48 18.93
CA PHE A 113 6.18 1.67 20.16
C PHE A 113 6.35 0.17 19.88
N TYR A 114 6.06 -0.27 18.67
CA TYR A 114 6.18 -1.68 18.28
C TYR A 114 7.54 -1.99 17.62
N GLY A 115 8.52 -1.10 17.76
CA GLY A 115 9.88 -1.39 17.31
C GLY A 115 10.11 -1.23 15.81
N ALA A 116 9.48 -0.26 15.19
CA ALA A 116 9.66 0.04 13.78
C ALA A 116 10.10 1.49 13.57
N LEU A 117 10.78 1.72 12.46
CA LEU A 117 10.97 3.06 11.91
C LEU A 117 9.86 3.25 10.88
N ALA A 118 9.09 4.32 11.01
CA ALA A 118 7.89 4.47 10.20
C ALA A 118 7.56 5.90 9.82
N PHE A 119 6.89 6.05 8.69
CA PHE A 119 6.20 7.27 8.35
C PHE A 119 4.86 6.92 7.68
N THR A 120 3.92 7.85 7.77
CA THR A 120 2.58 7.67 7.21
C THR A 120 2.27 8.81 6.25
N VAL A 121 1.68 8.47 5.12
CA VAL A 121 1.22 9.44 4.14
C VAL A 121 -0.29 9.36 4.02
N ASN A 122 -0.90 10.49 3.67
CA ASN A 122 -2.34 10.56 3.42
C ASN A 122 -2.55 10.94 1.96
N ASP A 123 -3.33 10.13 1.24
CA ASP A 123 -3.63 10.48 -0.13
C ASP A 123 -4.73 11.57 -0.18
N PRO A 124 -5.01 12.14 -1.38
CA PRO A 124 -6.02 13.21 -1.50
C PRO A 124 -7.45 12.78 -1.12
N PHE A 125 -7.66 11.47 -0.92
CA PHE A 125 -8.98 10.88 -0.65
C PHE A 125 -9.09 10.36 0.78
N ASN A 126 -8.12 10.75 1.62
CA ASN A 126 -8.06 10.38 3.03
C ASN A 126 -7.72 8.91 3.30
N ASN A 127 -7.14 8.23 2.34
CA ASN A 127 -6.53 6.92 2.60
C ASN A 127 -5.16 7.12 3.22
N LYS A 128 -4.83 6.30 4.22
CA LYS A 128 -3.54 6.37 4.91
C LYS A 128 -2.69 5.18 4.52
N ILE A 129 -1.42 5.42 4.27
CA ILE A 129 -0.47 4.37 3.96
C ILE A 129 0.72 4.56 4.89
N SER A 130 0.99 3.57 5.73
CA SER A 130 2.14 3.60 6.62
C SER A 130 3.22 2.63 6.14
N PHE A 131 4.43 3.15 6.02
CA PHE A 131 5.61 2.39 5.62
C PHE A 131 6.44 2.15 6.88
N ASN A 132 6.70 0.87 7.17
CA ASN A 132 7.32 0.45 8.41
C ASN A 132 8.49 -0.48 8.13
N GLU A 133 9.59 -0.24 8.82
CA GLU A 133 10.75 -1.12 8.76
C GLU A 133 11.07 -1.58 10.18
N LYS A 134 11.20 -2.89 10.37
CA LYS A 134 11.55 -3.41 11.69
C LYS A 134 12.93 -2.93 12.10
N LEU A 135 13.02 -2.35 13.29
CA LEU A 135 14.30 -2.02 13.88
C LEU A 135 14.94 -3.28 14.48
N PRO A 136 16.27 -3.35 14.51
CA PRO A 136 16.94 -4.46 15.19
C PRO A 136 16.50 -4.53 16.64
N ASP A 137 16.35 -5.75 17.15
CA ASP A 137 16.07 -5.94 18.57
C ASP A 137 17.19 -5.33 19.39
N LYS A 138 16.83 -4.58 20.43
CA LYS A 138 17.83 -4.07 21.37
C LYS A 138 18.36 -5.24 22.18
N LYS A 139 19.68 -5.37 22.20
CA LYS A 139 20.30 -6.36 23.08
C LYS A 139 20.14 -5.91 24.51
N GLU A 140 19.92 -6.88 25.40
CA GLU A 140 19.86 -6.61 26.81
C GLU A 140 21.15 -5.93 27.28
N GLY A 141 21.02 -4.84 28.02
CA GLY A 141 22.17 -4.08 28.50
C GLY A 141 22.69 -3.05 27.49
N SER A 142 22.07 -2.89 26.37
CA SER A 142 22.47 -1.88 25.40
C SER A 142 21.62 -0.64 25.50
#